data_260021572f614a29378eec61c14c5ef1
#
_entry.id   260021572f614a29378eec61c14c5ef1
#
_cell.length_a   1.000
_cell.length_b   1.000
_cell.length_c   1.000
_cell.angle_alpha   90.00
_cell.angle_beta   90.00
_cell.angle_gamma   90.00
#
_symmetry.space_group_name_H-M   'P 1'
#
loop_
_entity.id
_entity.type
_entity.pdbx_description
1 polymer ?
#
loop_
_entity_poly.entity_id
_entity_poly.type
_entity_poly.pdbx_seq_one_letter_code
_entity_poly.pdbx_strand_id
1 'polypeptide(L)'
;MEGMEGVLQYILKYGVLMIFILTYLEQLNVPGLASSIIMPAVGVVVAKYNYSFIFIFLISLFASVLGSLTVYYLGYFVGAPIIEWLKRKFTKTEKTINKVIIYTNKYGSKGVLICRLIPGVRTLVSLVSGTVREKMTEFLIYSSIGIAIWNFLLMVSGYLTIVVISR
;
A
#
# COMPACT_ATOMS: atom_id res chain seq x y z
N MET A 1 -14.75 4.57 13.62
CA MET A 1 -13.75 4.62 14.70
C MET A 1 -13.31 3.23 15.18
N GLU A 2 -14.19 2.23 15.15
CA GLU A 2 -13.86 0.86 15.58
C GLU A 2 -12.65 0.22 14.87
N GLY A 3 -12.45 0.46 13.58
CA GLY A 3 -11.32 -0.12 12.86
C GLY A 3 -9.95 0.41 13.29
N MET A 4 -9.85 1.68 13.66
CA MET A 4 -8.58 2.29 14.09
C MET A 4 -8.21 1.86 15.52
N GLU A 5 -9.19 1.72 16.41
CA GLU A 5 -8.97 1.25 17.78
C GLU A 5 -8.46 -0.19 17.81
N GLY A 6 -9.05 -1.07 16.98
CA GLY A 6 -8.55 -2.44 16.83
C GLY A 6 -7.10 -2.51 16.36
N VAL A 7 -6.74 -1.74 15.32
CA VAL A 7 -5.35 -1.68 14.83
C VAL A 7 -4.40 -1.16 15.91
N LEU A 8 -4.79 -0.13 16.65
CA LEU A 8 -3.98 0.41 17.75
C LEU A 8 -3.71 -0.64 18.84
N GLN A 9 -4.75 -1.39 19.28
CA GLN A 9 -4.58 -2.44 20.29
C GLN A 9 -3.63 -3.55 19.85
N TYR A 10 -3.70 -3.97 18.58
CA TYR A 10 -2.79 -4.99 18.05
C TYR A 10 -1.35 -4.48 17.94
N ILE A 11 -1.16 -3.22 17.51
CA ILE A 11 0.19 -2.62 17.46
C ILE A 11 0.77 -2.51 18.87
N LEU A 12 -0.02 -2.12 19.86
CA LEU A 12 0.43 -2.03 21.26
C LEU A 12 0.82 -3.39 21.84
N LYS A 13 0.10 -4.45 21.49
CA LYS A 13 0.35 -5.80 22.00
C LYS A 13 1.56 -6.48 21.36
N TYR A 14 1.76 -6.29 20.06
CA TYR A 14 2.77 -7.03 19.27
C TYR A 14 3.90 -6.13 18.72
N GLY A 15 3.84 -4.82 18.95
CA GLY A 15 4.91 -3.89 18.60
C GLY A 15 5.18 -3.78 17.10
N VAL A 16 6.45 -3.62 16.78
CA VAL A 16 6.93 -3.37 15.40
C VAL A 16 6.61 -4.52 14.44
N LEU A 17 6.59 -5.78 14.93
CA LEU A 17 6.25 -6.94 14.11
C LEU A 17 4.81 -6.84 13.56
N MET A 18 3.88 -6.33 14.38
CA MET A 18 2.50 -6.15 13.93
C MET A 18 2.37 -5.08 12.87
N ILE A 19 3.14 -3.99 12.97
CA ILE A 19 3.20 -2.95 11.93
C ILE A 19 3.66 -3.58 10.61
N PHE A 20 4.71 -4.40 10.66
CA PHE A 20 5.21 -5.11 9.47
C PHE A 20 4.14 -6.00 8.85
N ILE A 21 3.49 -6.85 9.65
CA ILE A 21 2.46 -7.78 9.17
C ILE A 21 1.26 -7.03 8.58
N LEU A 22 0.75 -6.01 9.26
CA LEU A 22 -0.40 -5.24 8.81
C LEU A 22 -0.13 -4.52 7.48
N THR A 23 1.06 -3.90 7.36
CA THR A 23 1.43 -3.19 6.13
C THR A 23 1.73 -4.13 4.97
N TYR A 24 2.27 -5.31 5.25
CA TYR A 24 2.44 -6.36 4.25
C TYR A 24 1.09 -6.87 3.74
N LEU A 25 0.17 -7.24 4.65
CA LEU A 25 -1.16 -7.75 4.31
C LEU A 25 -2.03 -6.72 3.59
N GLU A 26 -1.88 -5.43 3.93
CA GLU A 26 -2.54 -4.34 3.22
C GLU A 26 -2.21 -4.34 1.73
N GLN A 27 -0.95 -4.59 1.37
CA GLN A 27 -0.53 -4.66 -0.04
C GLN A 27 -1.10 -5.87 -0.77
N LEU A 28 -1.46 -6.95 -0.06
CA LEU A 28 -2.15 -8.11 -0.62
C LEU A 28 -3.65 -7.84 -0.89
N ASN A 29 -4.12 -6.63 -0.66
CA ASN A 29 -5.54 -6.26 -0.82
C ASN A 29 -6.51 -7.07 0.06
N VAL A 30 -6.11 -7.42 1.26
CA VAL A 30 -7.00 -8.10 2.21
C VAL A 30 -8.15 -7.16 2.56
N PRO A 31 -9.42 -7.58 2.37
CA PRO A 31 -10.57 -6.75 2.70
C PRO A 31 -10.54 -6.31 4.18
N GLY A 32 -10.80 -5.02 4.43
CA GLY A 32 -10.77 -4.45 5.79
C GLY A 32 -9.43 -3.83 6.21
N LEU A 33 -8.34 -4.09 5.49
CA LEU A 33 -7.03 -3.50 5.76
C LEU A 33 -6.76 -2.37 4.75
N ALA A 34 -7.24 -1.16 5.07
CA ALA A 34 -6.96 0.01 4.24
C ALA A 34 -5.79 0.81 4.81
N SER A 35 -4.81 1.18 3.97
CA SER A 35 -3.68 2.02 4.41
C SER A 35 -4.11 3.38 4.93
N SER A 36 -5.23 3.90 4.46
CA SER A 36 -5.85 5.11 5.00
C SER A 36 -6.24 5.02 6.48
N ILE A 37 -6.29 3.82 7.04
CA ILE A 37 -6.53 3.57 8.47
C ILE A 37 -5.22 3.15 9.15
N ILE A 38 -4.47 2.22 8.55
CA ILE A 38 -3.28 1.63 9.16
C ILE A 38 -2.16 2.67 9.33
N MET A 39 -1.83 3.43 8.27
CA MET A 39 -0.71 4.36 8.31
C MET A 39 -0.93 5.54 9.27
N PRO A 40 -2.10 6.20 9.33
CA PRO A 40 -2.36 7.18 10.37
C PRO A 40 -2.34 6.58 11.78
N ALA A 41 -2.87 5.36 11.99
CA ALA A 41 -2.79 4.67 13.28
C ALA A 41 -1.34 4.41 13.71
N VAL A 42 -0.47 4.00 12.77
CA VAL A 42 0.98 3.87 13.01
C VAL A 42 1.59 5.20 13.40
N GLY A 43 1.23 6.31 12.72
CA GLY A 43 1.68 7.67 13.05
C GLY A 43 1.30 8.09 14.47
N VAL A 44 0.06 7.80 14.89
CA VAL A 44 -0.43 8.02 16.26
C VAL A 44 0.40 7.24 17.28
N VAL A 45 0.68 5.96 17.03
CA VAL A 45 1.50 5.13 17.93
C VAL A 45 2.92 5.68 18.06
N VAL A 46 3.53 6.07 16.95
CA VAL A 46 4.88 6.65 16.94
C VAL A 46 4.93 7.92 17.79
N ALA A 47 3.95 8.82 17.65
CA ALA A 47 3.89 10.06 18.44
C ALA A 47 3.64 9.78 19.92
N LYS A 48 2.69 8.87 20.23
CA LYS A 48 2.27 8.60 21.63
C LYS A 48 3.33 7.86 22.44
N TYR A 49 4.09 6.97 21.82
CA TYR A 49 5.03 6.06 22.52
C TYR A 49 6.50 6.40 22.24
N ASN A 50 6.77 7.58 21.63
CA ASN A 50 8.13 8.05 21.36
C ASN A 50 8.99 7.07 20.55
N TYR A 51 8.40 6.31 19.64
CA TYR A 51 9.15 5.50 18.69
C TYR A 51 9.88 6.38 17.67
N SER A 52 11.03 5.91 17.20
CA SER A 52 11.71 6.59 16.08
C SER A 52 10.85 6.56 14.83
N PHE A 53 10.40 7.74 14.36
CA PHE A 53 9.58 7.90 13.17
C PHE A 53 10.23 7.27 11.93
N ILE A 54 11.55 7.55 11.75
CA ILE A 54 12.31 7.06 10.60
C ILE A 54 12.39 5.53 10.62
N PHE A 55 12.66 4.93 11.79
CA PHE A 55 12.77 3.48 11.92
C PHE A 55 11.46 2.77 11.57
N ILE A 56 10.34 3.22 12.12
CA ILE A 56 9.01 2.65 11.83
C ILE A 56 8.59 2.89 10.38
N PHE A 57 8.92 4.07 9.83
CA PHE A 57 8.67 4.36 8.41
C PHE A 57 9.44 3.40 7.49
N LEU A 58 10.72 3.14 7.76
CA LEU A 58 11.52 2.21 6.95
C LEU A 58 11.01 0.77 7.03
N ILE A 59 10.57 0.32 8.20
CA ILE A 59 9.98 -1.01 8.38
C ILE A 59 8.67 -1.13 7.59
N SER A 60 7.78 -0.15 7.69
CA SER A 60 6.52 -0.16 6.96
C SER A 60 6.73 -0.04 5.45
N LEU A 61 7.73 0.75 5.00
CA LEU A 61 8.11 0.83 3.60
C LEU A 61 8.61 -0.53 3.09
N PHE A 62 9.51 -1.17 3.81
CA PHE A 62 10.06 -2.47 3.45
C PHE A 62 8.96 -3.55 3.37
N ALA A 63 8.08 -3.61 4.38
CA ALA A 63 6.94 -4.52 4.39
C ALA A 63 6.00 -4.29 3.18
N SER A 64 5.70 -3.02 2.89
CA SER A 64 4.84 -2.65 1.74
C SER A 64 5.48 -3.02 0.40
N VAL A 65 6.78 -2.81 0.24
CA VAL A 65 7.51 -3.19 -0.99
C VAL A 65 7.49 -4.70 -1.16
N LEU A 66 7.75 -5.48 -0.12
CA LEU A 66 7.66 -6.95 -0.16
C LEU A 66 6.25 -7.42 -0.53
N GLY A 67 5.21 -6.85 0.09
CA GLY A 67 3.82 -7.18 -0.25
C GLY A 67 3.49 -6.85 -1.70
N SER A 68 3.95 -5.69 -2.19
CA SER A 68 3.75 -5.31 -3.60
C SER A 68 4.46 -6.23 -4.59
N LEU A 69 5.64 -6.73 -4.23
CA LEU A 69 6.36 -7.74 -5.01
C LEU A 69 5.62 -9.06 -5.05
N THR A 70 5.08 -9.51 -3.92
CA THR A 70 4.26 -10.73 -3.86
C THR A 70 3.09 -10.65 -4.84
N VAL A 71 2.37 -9.51 -4.85
CA VAL A 71 1.26 -9.29 -5.78
C VAL A 71 1.72 -9.17 -7.24
N TYR A 72 2.88 -8.53 -7.48
CA TYR A 72 3.48 -8.48 -8.80
C TYR A 72 3.79 -9.89 -9.34
N TYR A 73 4.43 -10.75 -8.55
CA TYR A 73 4.71 -12.12 -8.95
C TYR A 73 3.45 -12.95 -9.14
N LEU A 74 2.43 -12.74 -8.31
CA LEU A 74 1.12 -13.37 -8.52
C LEU A 74 0.56 -13.01 -9.91
N GLY A 75 0.60 -11.73 -10.29
CA GLY A 75 0.22 -11.28 -11.64
C GLY A 75 1.11 -11.87 -12.73
N TYR A 76 2.40 -11.94 -12.50
CA TYR A 76 3.38 -12.45 -13.46
C TYR A 76 3.17 -13.93 -13.79
N PHE A 77 2.92 -14.77 -12.78
CA PHE A 77 2.75 -16.21 -12.94
C PHE A 77 1.33 -16.60 -13.37
N VAL A 78 0.30 -15.96 -12.79
CA VAL A 78 -1.10 -16.28 -13.12
C VAL A 78 -1.54 -15.59 -14.42
N GLY A 79 -1.06 -14.39 -14.67
CA GLY A 79 -1.30 -13.65 -15.91
C GLY A 79 -2.75 -13.17 -16.11
N ALA A 80 -3.19 -13.11 -17.38
CA ALA A 80 -4.49 -12.60 -17.77
C ALA A 80 -5.71 -13.26 -17.08
N PRO A 81 -5.73 -14.56 -16.78
CA PRO A 81 -6.88 -15.19 -16.14
C PRO A 81 -7.30 -14.56 -14.81
N ILE A 82 -6.34 -14.08 -13.99
CA ILE A 82 -6.67 -13.43 -12.72
C ILE A 82 -7.34 -12.07 -12.93
N ILE A 83 -6.91 -11.34 -13.96
CA ILE A 83 -7.49 -10.04 -14.32
C ILE A 83 -8.92 -10.22 -14.84
N GLU A 84 -9.16 -11.21 -15.71
CA GLU A 84 -10.48 -11.51 -16.23
C GLU A 84 -11.43 -11.96 -15.12
N TRP A 85 -10.98 -12.82 -14.21
CA TRP A 85 -11.76 -13.23 -13.06
C TRP A 85 -12.15 -12.04 -12.16
N LEU A 86 -11.19 -11.12 -11.89
CA LEU A 86 -11.45 -9.91 -11.12
C LEU A 86 -12.46 -8.98 -11.80
N LYS A 87 -12.33 -8.79 -13.11
CA LYS A 87 -13.28 -7.98 -13.90
C LYS A 87 -14.70 -8.55 -13.85
N ARG A 88 -14.85 -9.87 -13.97
CA ARG A 88 -16.15 -10.56 -13.90
C ARG A 88 -16.78 -10.47 -12.51
N LYS A 89 -15.97 -10.63 -11.46
CA LYS A 89 -16.46 -10.65 -10.07
C LYS A 89 -16.77 -9.26 -9.52
N PHE A 90 -16.04 -8.24 -9.95
CA PHE A 90 -16.12 -6.88 -9.40
C PHE A 90 -16.16 -5.83 -10.53
N THR A 91 -17.34 -5.32 -10.88
CA THR A 91 -17.50 -4.32 -11.95
C THR A 91 -16.71 -3.03 -11.72
N LYS A 92 -16.49 -2.62 -10.44
CA LYS A 92 -15.67 -1.45 -10.12
C LYS A 92 -14.19 -1.69 -10.42
N THR A 93 -13.72 -2.92 -10.35
CA THR A 93 -12.33 -3.32 -10.58
C THR A 93 -11.94 -3.18 -12.06
N GLU A 94 -12.88 -3.42 -12.98
CA GLU A 94 -12.63 -3.25 -14.42
C GLU A 94 -12.20 -1.82 -14.78
N LYS A 95 -12.92 -0.81 -14.27
CA LYS A 95 -12.56 0.60 -14.49
C LYS A 95 -11.17 0.93 -13.95
N THR A 96 -10.83 0.35 -12.81
CA THR A 96 -9.53 0.55 -12.16
C THR A 96 -8.39 -0.12 -12.95
N ILE A 97 -8.58 -1.37 -13.39
CA ILE A 97 -7.63 -2.09 -14.23
C ILE A 97 -7.38 -1.34 -15.54
N ASN A 98 -8.44 -0.89 -16.20
CA ASN A 98 -8.32 -0.14 -17.45
C ASN A 98 -7.56 1.18 -17.26
N LYS A 99 -7.74 1.89 -16.13
CA LYS A 99 -6.93 3.06 -15.78
C LYS A 99 -5.45 2.70 -15.66
N VAL A 100 -5.11 1.63 -14.94
CA VAL A 100 -3.70 1.20 -14.82
C VAL A 100 -3.10 0.93 -16.20
N ILE A 101 -3.80 0.18 -17.06
CA ILE A 101 -3.34 -0.13 -18.41
C ILE A 101 -3.14 1.15 -19.25
N ILE A 102 -4.08 2.10 -19.17
CA ILE A 102 -3.95 3.37 -19.90
C ILE A 102 -2.74 4.16 -19.41
N TYR A 103 -2.53 4.28 -18.11
CA TYR A 103 -1.40 5.02 -17.56
C TYR A 103 -0.06 4.34 -17.85
N THR A 104 0.03 3.01 -17.74
CA THR A 104 1.26 2.26 -18.06
C THR A 104 1.56 2.31 -19.55
N ASN A 105 0.57 2.22 -20.44
CA ASN A 105 0.79 2.37 -21.89
C ASN A 105 1.20 3.79 -22.28
N LYS A 106 0.67 4.83 -21.60
CA LYS A 106 0.96 6.23 -21.92
C LYS A 106 2.30 6.71 -21.38
N TYR A 107 2.65 6.28 -20.17
CA TYR A 107 3.81 6.80 -19.41
C TYR A 107 4.89 5.74 -19.14
N GLY A 108 4.71 4.50 -19.66
CA GLY A 108 5.61 3.39 -19.36
C GLY A 108 5.63 3.11 -17.85
N SER A 109 6.79 2.72 -17.34
CA SER A 109 6.97 2.39 -15.93
C SER A 109 6.74 3.58 -14.97
N LYS A 110 6.82 4.83 -15.45
CA LYS A 110 6.40 6.02 -14.67
C LYS A 110 4.89 6.00 -14.37
N GLY A 111 4.09 5.32 -15.19
CA GLY A 111 2.68 5.10 -14.95
C GLY A 111 2.39 4.37 -13.63
N VAL A 112 3.29 3.49 -13.21
CA VAL A 112 3.20 2.80 -11.90
C VAL A 112 3.22 3.81 -10.75
N LEU A 113 4.14 4.78 -10.78
CA LEU A 113 4.21 5.84 -9.77
C LEU A 113 2.90 6.64 -9.72
N ILE A 114 2.39 7.08 -10.88
CA ILE A 114 1.14 7.84 -10.96
C ILE A 114 -0.02 7.03 -10.40
N CYS A 115 -0.15 5.76 -10.80
CA CYS A 115 -1.19 4.86 -10.31
C CYS A 115 -1.12 4.65 -8.79
N ARG A 116 0.07 4.63 -8.20
CA ARG A 116 0.27 4.50 -6.76
C ARG A 116 -0.26 5.69 -5.96
N LEU A 117 -0.26 6.88 -6.56
CA LEU A 117 -0.74 8.10 -5.91
C LEU A 117 -2.27 8.28 -6.05
N ILE A 118 -2.94 7.44 -6.84
CA ILE A 118 -4.40 7.50 -7.01
C ILE A 118 -5.07 6.49 -6.07
N PRO A 119 -5.91 6.94 -5.11
CA PRO A 119 -6.67 6.05 -4.24
C PRO A 119 -7.52 5.06 -5.03
N GLY A 120 -7.53 3.79 -4.63
CA GLY A 120 -8.27 2.72 -5.31
C GLY A 120 -7.60 2.16 -6.57
N VAL A 121 -6.73 2.91 -7.26
CA VAL A 121 -5.93 2.40 -8.38
C VAL A 121 -4.66 1.73 -7.86
N ARG A 122 -4.06 2.29 -6.82
CA ARG A 122 -2.80 1.84 -6.20
C ARG A 122 -2.78 0.35 -5.82
N THR A 123 -3.94 -0.20 -5.47
CA THR A 123 -4.05 -1.59 -4.99
C THR A 123 -3.89 -2.62 -6.10
N LEU A 124 -4.26 -2.28 -7.33
CA LEU A 124 -4.23 -3.19 -8.47
C LEU A 124 -3.02 -3.00 -9.37
N VAL A 125 -2.25 -1.92 -9.18
CA VAL A 125 -1.11 -1.61 -10.05
C VAL A 125 -0.06 -2.73 -10.04
N SER A 126 0.24 -3.32 -8.88
CA SER A 126 1.21 -4.42 -8.76
C SER A 126 0.77 -5.65 -9.55
N LEU A 127 -0.52 -6.00 -9.45
CA LEU A 127 -1.08 -7.16 -10.15
C LEU A 127 -1.04 -6.95 -11.68
N VAL A 128 -1.46 -5.78 -12.13
CA VAL A 128 -1.50 -5.44 -13.57
C VAL A 128 -0.07 -5.38 -14.12
N SER A 129 0.87 -4.70 -13.45
CA SER A 129 2.28 -4.63 -13.87
C SER A 129 2.91 -6.01 -13.97
N GLY A 130 2.62 -6.92 -13.04
CA GLY A 130 3.06 -8.31 -13.13
C GLY A 130 2.47 -9.03 -14.34
N THR A 131 1.17 -8.86 -14.61
CA THR A 131 0.48 -9.53 -15.72
C THR A 131 1.00 -9.06 -17.10
N VAL A 132 1.29 -7.77 -17.24
CA VAL A 132 1.90 -7.23 -18.49
C VAL A 132 3.41 -7.48 -18.57
N ARG A 133 3.98 -8.17 -17.57
CA ARG A 133 5.40 -8.50 -17.47
C ARG A 133 6.30 -7.26 -17.57
N GLU A 134 5.92 -6.19 -16.88
CA GLU A 134 6.75 -5.00 -16.79
C GLU A 134 8.14 -5.33 -16.20
N LYS A 135 9.17 -4.60 -16.60
CA LYS A 135 10.52 -4.83 -16.05
C LYS A 135 10.54 -4.66 -14.55
N MET A 136 10.90 -5.72 -13.84
CA MET A 136 10.88 -5.78 -12.37
C MET A 136 11.66 -4.64 -11.70
N THR A 137 12.82 -4.27 -12.26
CA THR A 137 13.66 -3.19 -11.72
C THR A 137 12.95 -1.84 -11.78
N GLU A 138 12.32 -1.52 -12.91
CA GLU A 138 11.56 -0.30 -13.10
C GLU A 138 10.31 -0.28 -12.20
N PHE A 139 9.57 -1.39 -12.18
CA PHE A 139 8.44 -1.56 -11.26
C PHE A 139 8.85 -1.31 -9.81
N LEU A 140 9.95 -1.91 -9.34
CA LEU A 140 10.44 -1.73 -7.97
C LEU A 140 10.76 -0.26 -7.67
N ILE A 141 11.50 0.42 -8.52
CA ILE A 141 11.90 1.82 -8.30
C ILE A 141 10.67 2.71 -8.18
N TYR A 142 9.81 2.71 -9.21
CA TYR A 142 8.64 3.60 -9.23
C TYR A 142 7.59 3.22 -8.19
N SER A 143 7.45 1.92 -7.90
CA SER A 143 6.57 1.43 -6.86
C SER A 143 7.04 1.83 -5.47
N SER A 144 8.34 1.68 -5.17
CA SER A 144 8.91 2.07 -3.87
C SER A 144 8.77 3.56 -3.61
N ILE A 145 9.03 4.40 -4.62
CA ILE A 145 8.84 5.85 -4.51
C ILE A 145 7.37 6.19 -4.22
N GLY A 146 6.44 5.61 -4.98
CA GLY A 146 5.01 5.86 -4.78
C GLY A 146 4.51 5.40 -3.41
N ILE A 147 4.96 4.23 -2.94
CA ILE A 147 4.64 3.71 -1.60
C ILE A 147 5.23 4.63 -0.53
N ALA A 148 6.49 5.07 -0.68
CA ALA A 148 7.16 5.94 0.27
C ALA A 148 6.40 7.26 0.45
N ILE A 149 6.03 7.92 -0.65
CA ILE A 149 5.26 9.17 -0.62
C ILE A 149 3.92 8.94 0.09
N TRP A 150 3.18 7.90 -0.28
CA TRP A 150 1.87 7.63 0.27
C TRP A 150 1.92 7.30 1.78
N ASN A 151 2.80 6.38 2.16
CA ASN A 151 2.96 5.98 3.57
C ASN A 151 3.45 7.15 4.43
N PHE A 152 4.38 7.96 3.91
CA PHE A 152 4.87 9.13 4.61
C PHE A 152 3.77 10.15 4.90
N LEU A 153 2.97 10.52 3.88
CA LEU A 153 1.88 11.48 4.03
C LEU A 153 0.84 11.02 5.06
N LEU A 154 0.45 9.75 4.99
CA LEU A 154 -0.53 9.19 5.93
C LEU A 154 0.04 9.05 7.35
N MET A 155 1.29 8.61 7.50
CA MET A 155 1.92 8.46 8.80
C MET A 155 2.14 9.83 9.47
N VAL A 156 2.56 10.84 8.71
CA VAL A 156 2.68 12.23 9.19
C VAL A 156 1.32 12.78 9.62
N SER A 157 0.25 12.52 8.87
CA SER A 157 -1.09 12.98 9.25
C SER A 157 -1.52 12.46 10.62
N GLY A 158 -1.27 11.17 10.91
CA GLY A 158 -1.56 10.57 12.21
C GLY A 158 -0.64 11.10 13.32
N TYR A 159 0.64 11.29 13.04
CA TYR A 159 1.61 11.85 13.98
C TYR A 159 1.22 13.28 14.40
N LEU A 160 0.90 14.14 13.43
CA LEU A 160 0.51 15.54 13.71
C LEU A 160 -0.80 15.64 14.49
N THR A 161 -1.73 14.72 14.28
CA THR A 161 -3.00 14.69 15.03
C THR A 161 -2.73 14.62 16.54
N ILE A 162 -1.81 13.76 16.99
CA ILE A 162 -1.45 13.66 18.41
C ILE A 162 -0.70 14.90 18.89
N VAL A 163 0.27 15.39 18.13
CA VAL A 163 1.06 16.57 18.51
C VAL A 163 0.19 17.81 18.69
N VAL A 164 -0.84 17.96 17.85
CA VAL A 164 -1.79 19.10 17.95
C VAL A 164 -2.75 18.94 19.13
N ILE A 165 -3.25 17.72 19.40
CA ILE A 165 -4.20 17.48 20.50
C ILE A 165 -3.50 17.53 21.87
N SER A 166 -2.19 17.24 21.94
CA SER A 166 -1.42 17.24 23.20
C SER A 166 -0.89 18.63 23.58
N ARG A 167 -1.13 19.65 22.76
CA ARG A 167 -0.88 21.07 23.08
C ARG A 167 -2.11 21.74 23.66
#